data_31be145f9a3ecbb565b7ae201d964030
#
_entry.id   31be145f9a3ecbb565b7ae201d964030
#
_cell.length_a   1.000
_cell.length_b   1.000
_cell.length_c   1.000
_cell.angle_alpha   90.00
_cell.angle_beta   90.00
_cell.angle_gamma   90.00
#
_symmetry.space_group_name_H-M   'P 1'
#
loop_
_entity.id
_entity.type
_entity.pdbx_description
1 polymer ?
#
loop_
_entity_poly.entity_id
_entity_poly.type
_entity_poly.pdbx_seq_one_letter_code
_entity_poly.pdbx_strand_id
1 'polypeptide(L)'
;FCLLLTLCMVLALAACGGGSTPANSGSDGQQSSGSDAQQPATGELISVGVINNDPNESGYRTANDAAMRAMFTEENGYKATFFNNNDAAQQIATAQQMIQDEVDFLLLSPASPTGWDTVLQDAQTAGTQVILFDRMLEADESMYVAAVVSDMPAEGVTAVEWLAAQGLDEYNIVHIQGLMGTDAQVGRTGALDEKVAAEGNWNYVTQQTASWDEETA
;
A
#
# COMPACT_ATOMS: atom_id res chain seq x y z
N PHE A 1 4.19 -62.90 16.43
CA PHE A 1 4.58 -63.45 15.14
C PHE A 1 5.00 -62.29 14.27
N CYS A 2 6.25 -61.98 14.21
CA CYS A 2 7.35 -62.46 13.35
C CYS A 2 7.26 -61.98 11.94
N LEU A 3 8.21 -61.15 11.65
CA LEU A 3 9.31 -61.21 10.65
C LEU A 3 8.94 -60.68 9.27
N LEU A 4 9.71 -59.98 8.55
CA LEU A 4 11.11 -59.65 8.18
C LEU A 4 11.00 -58.52 7.14
N LEU A 5 11.71 -57.42 7.24
CA LEU A 5 13.04 -57.13 6.71
C LEU A 5 13.24 -57.42 5.22
N THR A 6 13.37 -56.39 4.38
CA THR A 6 14.47 -56.35 3.37
C THR A 6 14.74 -54.94 2.88
N LEU A 7 15.91 -54.50 3.13
CA LEU A 7 16.85 -53.51 2.64
C LEU A 7 17.17 -53.70 1.15
N CYS A 8 17.10 -52.66 0.31
CA CYS A 8 17.89 -52.57 -0.92
C CYS A 8 18.39 -51.13 -1.13
N MET A 9 19.67 -50.96 -0.77
CA MET A 9 20.55 -49.90 -1.28
C MET A 9 20.92 -50.23 -2.72
N VAL A 10 20.89 -49.24 -3.60
CA VAL A 10 21.71 -49.22 -4.80
C VAL A 10 22.34 -47.84 -4.94
N LEU A 11 23.64 -47.77 -4.67
CA LEU A 11 24.55 -46.70 -5.13
C LEU A 11 24.85 -46.91 -6.60
N ALA A 12 24.89 -45.79 -7.35
CA ALA A 12 25.66 -45.74 -8.60
C ALA A 12 26.37 -44.38 -8.69
N LEU A 13 27.69 -44.44 -8.50
CA LEU A 13 28.66 -43.39 -8.88
C LEU A 13 29.11 -43.60 -10.34
N ALA A 14 29.29 -42.51 -11.08
CA ALA A 14 30.28 -42.33 -12.15
C ALA A 14 30.31 -40.83 -12.47
N ALA A 15 31.28 -40.03 -12.20
CA ALA A 15 32.70 -39.92 -12.53
C ALA A 15 32.97 -39.28 -13.91
N CYS A 16 33.60 -38.09 -13.82
CA CYS A 16 34.64 -37.47 -14.63
C CYS A 16 34.45 -37.10 -16.11
N GLY A 17 34.81 -35.83 -16.37
CA GLY A 17 35.24 -35.32 -17.68
C GLY A 17 35.49 -33.81 -17.61
N GLY A 18 36.77 -33.40 -17.46
CA GLY A 18 37.23 -32.04 -17.33
C GLY A 18 37.38 -31.29 -18.65
N GLY A 19 37.52 -29.95 -18.57
CA GLY A 19 37.83 -29.09 -19.72
C GLY A 19 37.85 -27.60 -19.29
N SER A 20 38.99 -27.04 -19.38
CA SER A 20 39.59 -25.76 -18.97
C SER A 20 38.82 -24.47 -19.27
N THR A 21 39.00 -23.52 -18.36
CA THR A 21 38.73 -22.05 -18.42
C THR A 21 39.37 -21.33 -19.63
N PRO A 22 38.87 -20.11 -20.02
CA PRO A 22 39.35 -18.92 -19.29
C PRO A 22 38.28 -17.87 -18.96
N ALA A 23 38.67 -17.01 -18.03
CA ALA A 23 37.96 -15.89 -17.43
C ALA A 23 37.50 -14.80 -18.41
N ASN A 24 36.36 -14.20 -18.14
CA ASN A 24 36.17 -12.77 -18.31
C ASN A 24 35.24 -12.20 -17.26
N SER A 25 35.67 -11.06 -16.75
CA SER A 25 35.13 -10.24 -15.67
C SER A 25 33.82 -9.55 -16.01
N GLY A 26 32.96 -9.37 -14.98
CA GLY A 26 32.22 -8.16 -14.83
C GLY A 26 30.72 -8.25 -14.70
N SER A 27 30.24 -7.79 -13.58
CA SER A 27 28.94 -7.23 -13.25
C SER A 27 28.11 -8.01 -12.23
N ASP A 28 28.22 -7.55 -11.01
CA ASP A 28 27.33 -7.87 -9.91
C ASP A 28 25.89 -7.45 -10.26
N GLY A 29 25.06 -8.41 -10.59
CA GLY A 29 23.62 -8.30 -10.60
C GLY A 29 23.08 -8.84 -9.28
N GLN A 30 22.74 -7.95 -8.38
CA GLN A 30 22.09 -8.29 -7.11
C GLN A 30 20.70 -8.89 -7.42
N GLN A 31 20.64 -10.20 -7.35
CA GLN A 31 19.41 -10.98 -7.50
C GLN A 31 18.62 -10.79 -6.19
N SER A 32 17.62 -9.90 -6.21
CA SER A 32 16.65 -9.83 -5.14
C SER A 32 15.90 -11.16 -5.09
N SER A 33 16.14 -11.91 -4.02
CA SER A 33 15.33 -13.06 -3.65
C SER A 33 13.92 -12.56 -3.37
N GLY A 34 13.01 -12.72 -4.35
CA GLY A 34 11.60 -12.64 -4.14
C GLY A 34 11.21 -13.66 -3.07
N SER A 35 10.62 -13.18 -1.99
CA SER A 35 9.95 -14.06 -1.03
C SER A 35 8.81 -14.73 -1.78
N ASP A 36 8.94 -16.03 -2.04
CA ASP A 36 7.81 -16.86 -2.42
C ASP A 36 6.78 -16.75 -1.29
N ALA A 37 5.73 -15.98 -1.52
CA ALA A 37 4.54 -16.01 -0.69
C ALA A 37 4.02 -17.45 -0.75
N GLN A 38 4.15 -18.17 0.33
CA GLN A 38 3.78 -19.55 0.45
C GLN A 38 2.26 -19.66 0.32
N GLN A 39 1.78 -20.13 -0.83
CA GLN A 39 0.37 -20.44 -1.08
C GLN A 39 -0.09 -21.44 -0.02
N PRO A 40 -1.25 -21.24 0.62
CA PRO A 40 -1.73 -22.13 1.66
C PRO A 40 -1.84 -23.57 1.12
N ALA A 41 -1.27 -24.51 1.86
CA ALA A 41 -1.15 -25.91 1.48
C ALA A 41 -2.48 -26.71 1.47
N THR A 42 -3.63 -26.05 1.71
CA THR A 42 -4.93 -26.69 1.96
C THR A 42 -5.95 -26.54 0.82
N GLY A 43 -5.66 -25.78 -0.22
CA GLY A 43 -6.64 -25.48 -1.28
C GLY A 43 -7.82 -24.58 -0.81
N GLU A 44 -7.76 -24.06 0.39
CA GLU A 44 -8.68 -23.06 0.93
C GLU A 44 -8.27 -21.65 0.44
N LEU A 45 -9.25 -20.88 -0.04
CA LEU A 45 -9.02 -19.53 -0.53
C LEU A 45 -8.78 -18.59 0.66
N ILE A 46 -7.81 -17.68 0.51
CA ILE A 46 -7.60 -16.59 1.47
C ILE A 46 -8.76 -15.61 1.33
N SER A 47 -9.48 -15.35 2.43
CA SER A 47 -10.60 -14.41 2.45
C SER A 47 -10.09 -12.98 2.64
N VAL A 48 -10.41 -12.07 1.69
CA VAL A 48 -9.91 -10.69 1.67
C VAL A 48 -11.05 -9.70 1.56
N GLY A 49 -11.18 -8.82 2.57
CA GLY A 49 -12.00 -7.63 2.49
C GLY A 49 -11.17 -6.46 1.92
N VAL A 50 -11.70 -5.73 0.95
CA VAL A 50 -11.05 -4.55 0.38
C VAL A 50 -11.96 -3.35 0.54
N ILE A 51 -11.55 -2.40 1.38
CA ILE A 51 -12.19 -1.09 1.55
C ILE A 51 -11.35 -0.06 0.81
N ASN A 52 -11.91 0.54 -0.22
CA ASN A 52 -11.25 1.54 -1.05
C ASN A 52 -12.15 2.76 -1.25
N ASN A 53 -11.57 3.83 -1.78
CA ASN A 53 -12.32 5.01 -2.18
C ASN A 53 -12.98 4.81 -3.57
N ASP A 54 -13.88 5.72 -3.96
CA ASP A 54 -14.59 5.63 -5.23
C ASP A 54 -13.61 5.59 -6.42
N PRO A 55 -13.69 4.60 -7.32
CA PRO A 55 -12.85 4.52 -8.52
C PRO A 55 -12.95 5.76 -9.44
N ASN A 56 -14.06 6.49 -9.35
CA ASN A 56 -14.25 7.73 -10.12
C ASN A 56 -13.58 8.96 -9.49
N GLU A 57 -12.96 8.82 -8.31
CA GLU A 57 -12.26 9.93 -7.64
C GLU A 57 -11.10 10.46 -8.49
N SER A 58 -10.38 9.59 -9.19
CA SER A 58 -9.26 9.97 -10.05
C SER A 58 -8.83 8.83 -10.97
N GLY A 59 -8.05 9.12 -12.01
CA GLY A 59 -7.44 8.11 -12.89
C GLY A 59 -6.55 7.12 -12.10
N TYR A 60 -5.83 7.59 -11.08
CA TYR A 60 -5.08 6.73 -10.17
C TYR A 60 -6.01 5.72 -9.46
N ARG A 61 -7.13 6.20 -8.90
CA ARG A 61 -8.06 5.34 -8.15
C ARG A 61 -8.72 4.30 -9.04
N THR A 62 -9.10 4.68 -10.26
CA THR A 62 -9.60 3.74 -11.28
C THR A 62 -8.59 2.63 -11.58
N ALA A 63 -7.32 2.98 -11.80
CA ALA A 63 -6.26 2.00 -12.08
C ALA A 63 -5.95 1.12 -10.88
N ASN A 64 -5.94 1.68 -9.66
CA ASN A 64 -5.72 0.96 -8.41
C ASN A 64 -6.81 -0.09 -8.17
N ASP A 65 -8.10 0.28 -8.27
CA ASP A 65 -9.22 -0.65 -8.10
C ASP A 65 -9.17 -1.78 -9.14
N ALA A 66 -8.91 -1.45 -10.40
CA ALA A 66 -8.79 -2.44 -11.47
C ALA A 66 -7.65 -3.43 -11.23
N ALA A 67 -6.48 -2.95 -10.77
CA ALA A 67 -5.33 -3.79 -10.44
C ALA A 67 -5.61 -4.73 -9.27
N MET A 68 -6.27 -4.23 -8.21
CA MET A 68 -6.64 -5.06 -7.06
C MET A 68 -7.64 -6.14 -7.43
N ARG A 69 -8.67 -5.82 -8.24
CA ARG A 69 -9.63 -6.82 -8.74
C ARG A 69 -8.99 -7.88 -9.65
N ALA A 70 -7.98 -7.50 -10.41
CA ALA A 70 -7.23 -8.45 -11.24
C ALA A 70 -6.32 -9.38 -10.40
N MET A 71 -5.81 -8.89 -9.25
CA MET A 71 -4.94 -9.65 -8.36
C MET A 71 -5.72 -10.58 -7.43
N PHE A 72 -6.76 -10.09 -6.77
CA PHE A 72 -7.48 -10.83 -5.75
C PHE A 72 -8.66 -11.62 -6.36
N THR A 73 -8.33 -12.71 -7.07
CA THR A 73 -9.28 -13.63 -7.72
C THR A 73 -9.15 -15.03 -7.16
N GLU A 74 -10.20 -15.85 -7.32
CA GLU A 74 -10.15 -17.27 -6.92
C GLU A 74 -9.05 -18.05 -7.67
N GLU A 75 -8.78 -17.69 -8.92
CA GLU A 75 -7.68 -18.28 -9.70
C GLU A 75 -6.31 -18.02 -9.05
N ASN A 76 -6.15 -16.86 -8.43
CA ASN A 76 -4.95 -16.50 -7.68
C ASN A 76 -4.97 -16.95 -6.21
N GLY A 77 -6.01 -17.70 -5.78
CA GLY A 77 -6.12 -18.24 -4.43
C GLY A 77 -6.84 -17.34 -3.43
N TYR A 78 -7.59 -16.34 -3.89
CA TYR A 78 -8.28 -15.38 -3.02
C TYR A 78 -9.80 -15.41 -3.20
N LYS A 79 -10.53 -15.24 -2.08
CA LYS A 79 -11.94 -14.90 -2.06
C LYS A 79 -12.09 -13.46 -1.59
N ALA A 80 -12.21 -12.53 -2.53
CA ALA A 80 -12.21 -11.10 -2.22
C ALA A 80 -13.60 -10.48 -2.28
N THR A 81 -13.89 -9.60 -1.31
CA THR A 81 -15.08 -8.74 -1.27
C THR A 81 -14.61 -7.28 -1.32
N PHE A 82 -15.12 -6.52 -2.29
CA PHE A 82 -14.74 -5.12 -2.51
C PHE A 82 -15.86 -4.17 -2.10
N PHE A 83 -15.48 -3.10 -1.42
CA PHE A 83 -16.36 -1.97 -1.12
C PHE A 83 -15.63 -0.66 -1.40
N ASN A 84 -16.15 0.14 -2.32
CA ASN A 84 -15.57 1.40 -2.76
C ASN A 84 -16.53 2.54 -2.44
N ASN A 85 -16.10 3.45 -1.55
CA ASN A 85 -16.93 4.59 -1.14
C ASN A 85 -16.07 5.67 -0.46
N ASN A 86 -16.38 6.94 -0.68
CA ASN A 86 -15.71 8.08 -0.05
C ASN A 86 -16.36 8.53 1.28
N ASP A 87 -17.41 7.85 1.74
CA ASP A 87 -18.04 8.09 3.03
C ASP A 87 -17.38 7.23 4.11
N ALA A 88 -16.67 7.88 5.04
CA ALA A 88 -15.94 7.21 6.11
C ALA A 88 -16.85 6.36 7.02
N ALA A 89 -18.09 6.82 7.30
CA ALA A 89 -19.00 6.08 8.15
C ALA A 89 -19.47 4.78 7.47
N GLN A 90 -19.69 4.81 6.16
CA GLN A 90 -20.02 3.61 5.38
C GLN A 90 -18.84 2.65 5.26
N GLN A 91 -17.62 3.18 5.09
CA GLN A 91 -16.40 2.35 5.09
C GLN A 91 -16.24 1.64 6.45
N ILE A 92 -16.38 2.36 7.56
CA ILE A 92 -16.31 1.81 8.93
C ILE A 92 -17.35 0.70 9.13
N ALA A 93 -18.61 0.96 8.80
CA ALA A 93 -19.68 -0.03 8.96
C ALA A 93 -19.43 -1.29 8.12
N THR A 94 -18.94 -1.11 6.88
CA THR A 94 -18.62 -2.25 6.00
C THR A 94 -17.40 -3.02 6.48
N ALA A 95 -16.37 -2.34 6.99
CA ALA A 95 -15.20 -2.98 7.58
C ALA A 95 -15.61 -3.86 8.78
N GLN A 96 -16.47 -3.35 9.67
CA GLN A 96 -17.00 -4.13 10.78
C GLN A 96 -17.78 -5.37 10.33
N GLN A 97 -18.57 -5.25 9.24
CA GLN A 97 -19.26 -6.39 8.67
C GLN A 97 -18.28 -7.42 8.10
N MET A 98 -17.25 -7.00 7.36
CA MET A 98 -16.23 -7.90 6.82
C MET A 98 -15.47 -8.64 7.93
N ILE A 99 -15.18 -7.97 9.06
CA ILE A 99 -14.57 -8.60 10.24
C ILE A 99 -15.52 -9.63 10.86
N GLN A 100 -16.83 -9.33 10.96
CA GLN A 100 -17.84 -10.30 11.43
C GLN A 100 -18.00 -11.48 10.48
N ASP A 101 -17.76 -11.28 9.18
CA ASP A 101 -17.74 -12.33 8.15
C ASP A 101 -16.41 -13.11 8.12
N GLU A 102 -15.53 -12.87 9.14
CA GLU A 102 -14.28 -13.59 9.39
C GLU A 102 -13.30 -13.55 8.20
N VAL A 103 -13.11 -12.37 7.57
CA VAL A 103 -12.06 -12.21 6.55
C VAL A 103 -10.67 -12.38 7.20
N ASP A 104 -9.77 -13.08 6.51
CA ASP A 104 -8.38 -13.26 6.97
C ASP A 104 -7.62 -11.93 6.93
N PHE A 105 -7.84 -11.14 5.88
CA PHE A 105 -7.21 -9.84 5.67
C PHE A 105 -8.24 -8.76 5.35
N LEU A 106 -8.04 -7.59 5.96
CA LEU A 106 -8.73 -6.35 5.60
C LEU A 106 -7.72 -5.38 5.00
N LEU A 107 -7.81 -5.17 3.68
CA LEU A 107 -7.06 -4.13 2.98
C LEU A 107 -7.86 -2.84 3.05
N LEU A 108 -7.25 -1.77 3.54
CA LEU A 108 -7.95 -0.53 3.88
C LEU A 108 -7.23 0.70 3.34
N SER A 109 -7.92 1.47 2.46
CA SER A 109 -7.59 2.85 2.09
C SER A 109 -8.67 3.78 2.65
N PRO A 110 -8.43 4.44 3.80
CA PRO A 110 -9.48 5.16 4.51
C PRO A 110 -9.87 6.47 3.83
N ALA A 111 -11.17 6.79 3.84
CA ALA A 111 -11.67 8.10 3.41
C ALA A 111 -11.38 9.20 4.45
N SER A 112 -11.24 8.82 5.73
CA SER A 112 -10.83 9.69 6.84
C SER A 112 -9.74 9.00 7.64
N PRO A 113 -8.71 9.72 8.13
CA PRO A 113 -7.66 9.13 8.95
C PRO A 113 -8.12 8.75 10.36
N THR A 114 -9.27 9.24 10.82
CA THR A 114 -9.78 9.09 12.19
C THR A 114 -11.05 8.25 12.27
N GLY A 115 -11.39 7.76 13.47
CA GLY A 115 -12.63 7.04 13.77
C GLY A 115 -12.54 5.52 13.61
N TRP A 116 -11.36 4.97 13.41
CA TRP A 116 -11.14 3.54 13.11
C TRP A 116 -10.79 2.69 14.35
N ASP A 117 -10.63 3.29 15.54
CA ASP A 117 -10.18 2.59 16.74
C ASP A 117 -10.99 1.32 17.05
N THR A 118 -12.32 1.41 16.97
CA THR A 118 -13.19 0.25 17.24
C THR A 118 -13.01 -0.84 16.18
N VAL A 119 -12.92 -0.47 14.89
CA VAL A 119 -12.71 -1.41 13.79
C VAL A 119 -11.38 -2.16 13.97
N LEU A 120 -10.32 -1.45 14.32
CA LEU A 120 -9.00 -2.04 14.54
C LEU A 120 -8.98 -2.98 15.75
N GLN A 121 -9.67 -2.61 16.85
CA GLN A 121 -9.84 -3.48 18.03
C GLN A 121 -10.66 -4.72 17.70
N ASP A 122 -11.73 -4.58 16.94
CA ASP A 122 -12.57 -5.70 16.48
C ASP A 122 -11.76 -6.65 15.61
N ALA A 123 -10.96 -6.11 14.67
CA ALA A 123 -10.07 -6.88 13.80
C ALA A 123 -9.04 -7.69 14.62
N GLN A 124 -8.36 -7.07 15.59
CA GLN A 124 -7.42 -7.77 16.47
C GLN A 124 -8.12 -8.89 17.26
N THR A 125 -9.34 -8.64 17.75
CA THR A 125 -10.10 -9.63 18.53
C THR A 125 -10.54 -10.81 17.66
N ALA A 126 -10.94 -10.56 16.41
CA ALA A 126 -11.34 -11.57 15.44
C ALA A 126 -10.15 -12.33 14.83
N GLY A 127 -8.93 -11.76 14.89
CA GLY A 127 -7.75 -12.29 14.22
C GLY A 127 -7.60 -11.85 12.76
N THR A 128 -8.45 -10.93 12.29
CA THR A 128 -8.36 -10.31 10.98
C THR A 128 -7.12 -9.42 10.90
N GLN A 129 -6.28 -9.62 9.90
CA GLN A 129 -5.06 -8.84 9.71
C GLN A 129 -5.34 -7.59 8.86
N VAL A 130 -5.13 -6.40 9.42
CA VAL A 130 -5.35 -5.14 8.71
C VAL A 130 -4.08 -4.72 7.98
N ILE A 131 -4.20 -4.41 6.68
CA ILE A 131 -3.15 -3.84 5.84
C ILE A 131 -3.64 -2.51 5.30
N LEU A 132 -2.92 -1.43 5.61
CA LEU A 132 -3.21 -0.12 5.06
C LEU A 132 -2.58 0.01 3.67
N PHE A 133 -3.26 0.67 2.75
CA PHE A 133 -2.70 1.02 1.46
C PHE A 133 -3.13 2.41 1.03
N ASP A 134 -2.25 3.08 0.24
CA ASP A 134 -2.47 4.42 -0.31
C ASP A 134 -2.62 5.53 0.76
N ARG A 135 -3.52 5.41 1.72
CA ARG A 135 -3.79 6.39 2.79
C ARG A 135 -3.54 5.82 4.18
N MET A 136 -3.05 6.67 5.08
CA MET A 136 -2.78 6.31 6.47
C MET A 136 -3.97 6.59 7.39
N LEU A 137 -3.95 5.89 8.54
CA LEU A 137 -4.79 6.15 9.71
C LEU A 137 -4.00 6.86 10.80
N GLU A 138 -4.68 7.63 11.63
CA GLU A 138 -4.19 8.09 12.94
C GLU A 138 -4.39 6.96 13.97
N ALA A 139 -3.54 5.95 13.93
CA ALA A 139 -3.58 4.79 14.82
C ALA A 139 -2.17 4.34 15.21
N ASP A 140 -2.07 3.64 16.35
CA ASP A 140 -0.81 3.00 16.75
C ASP A 140 -0.41 1.91 15.74
N GLU A 141 0.89 1.86 15.39
CA GLU A 141 1.41 0.90 14.40
C GLU A 141 1.19 -0.56 14.78
N SER A 142 0.96 -0.87 16.07
CA SER A 142 0.61 -2.22 16.53
C SER A 142 -0.81 -2.67 16.13
N MET A 143 -1.64 -1.75 15.61
CA MET A 143 -3.03 -2.03 15.24
C MET A 143 -3.20 -2.57 13.81
N TYR A 144 -2.15 -2.55 13.00
CA TYR A 144 -2.14 -3.10 11.64
C TYR A 144 -0.82 -3.82 11.35
N VAL A 145 -0.82 -4.75 10.40
CA VAL A 145 0.36 -5.60 10.14
C VAL A 145 1.31 -5.01 9.11
N ALA A 146 0.81 -4.15 8.24
CA ALA A 146 1.61 -3.46 7.22
C ALA A 146 0.91 -2.19 6.72
N ALA A 147 1.71 -1.25 6.18
CA ALA A 147 1.22 -0.10 5.44
C ALA A 147 2.02 0.04 4.13
N VAL A 148 1.31 0.09 3.01
CA VAL A 148 1.87 0.32 1.66
C VAL A 148 1.37 1.67 1.19
N VAL A 149 2.05 2.71 1.62
CA VAL A 149 1.63 4.12 1.46
C VAL A 149 2.81 4.97 1.01
N SER A 150 2.51 6.15 0.44
CA SER A 150 3.53 7.16 0.18
C SER A 150 3.83 7.97 1.45
N ASP A 151 5.06 8.45 1.57
CA ASP A 151 5.44 9.44 2.57
C ASP A 151 4.97 10.84 2.10
N MET A 152 3.71 11.16 2.36
CA MET A 152 3.08 12.41 1.90
C MET A 152 3.79 13.67 2.41
N PRO A 153 4.25 13.75 3.67
CA PRO A 153 5.08 14.85 4.14
C PRO A 153 6.40 14.98 3.36
N ALA A 154 7.11 13.89 3.10
CA ALA A 154 8.36 13.91 2.35
C ALA A 154 8.16 14.36 0.89
N GLU A 155 7.03 14.01 0.26
CA GLU A 155 6.65 14.54 -1.06
C GLU A 155 6.48 16.06 -1.03
N GLY A 156 5.82 16.61 -0.01
CA GLY A 156 5.67 18.05 0.19
C GLY A 156 7.02 18.75 0.38
N VAL A 157 7.88 18.21 1.23
CA VAL A 157 9.26 18.72 1.46
C VAL A 157 10.04 18.72 0.15
N THR A 158 10.02 17.61 -0.60
CA THR A 158 10.72 17.49 -1.88
C THR A 158 10.29 18.56 -2.89
N ALA A 159 9.00 18.83 -2.97
CA ALA A 159 8.47 19.87 -3.86
C ALA A 159 8.94 21.27 -3.47
N VAL A 160 8.92 21.59 -2.17
CA VAL A 160 9.38 22.88 -1.62
C VAL A 160 10.88 23.05 -1.83
N GLU A 161 11.68 22.02 -1.57
CA GLU A 161 13.14 22.05 -1.78
C GLU A 161 13.49 22.24 -3.26
N TRP A 162 12.77 21.56 -4.15
CA TRP A 162 12.95 21.74 -5.60
C TRP A 162 12.64 23.19 -6.04
N LEU A 163 11.55 23.77 -5.56
CA LEU A 163 11.21 25.17 -5.82
C LEU A 163 12.30 26.11 -5.28
N ALA A 164 12.72 25.92 -4.03
CA ALA A 164 13.75 26.75 -3.39
C ALA A 164 15.09 26.71 -4.16
N ALA A 165 15.43 25.54 -4.71
CA ALA A 165 16.64 25.36 -5.52
C ALA A 165 16.65 26.16 -6.84
N GLN A 166 15.49 26.69 -7.28
CA GLN A 166 15.43 27.58 -8.45
C GLN A 166 16.07 28.95 -8.19
N GLY A 167 16.28 29.35 -6.93
CA GLY A 167 16.97 30.57 -6.55
C GLY A 167 16.27 31.86 -7.01
N LEU A 168 14.93 31.88 -6.98
CA LEU A 168 14.15 33.05 -7.39
C LEU A 168 14.13 34.10 -6.27
N ASP A 169 14.07 35.38 -6.67
CA ASP A 169 13.95 36.49 -5.72
C ASP A 169 12.59 36.48 -4.99
N GLU A 170 11.54 36.01 -5.67
CA GLU A 170 10.17 35.91 -5.15
C GLU A 170 9.48 34.66 -5.71
N TYR A 171 8.70 33.98 -4.84
CA TYR A 171 7.90 32.80 -5.16
C TYR A 171 6.42 33.14 -5.03
N ASN A 172 5.75 33.25 -6.15
CA ASN A 172 4.30 33.48 -6.22
C ASN A 172 3.60 32.18 -6.57
N ILE A 173 2.99 31.53 -5.57
CA ILE A 173 2.52 30.16 -5.61
C ILE A 173 1.02 30.11 -5.92
N VAL A 174 0.64 29.38 -6.97
CA VAL A 174 -0.71 28.86 -7.17
C VAL A 174 -0.71 27.42 -6.69
N HIS A 175 -1.49 27.14 -5.64
CA HIS A 175 -1.56 25.82 -5.02
C HIS A 175 -2.92 25.18 -5.24
N ILE A 176 -2.97 24.16 -6.11
CA ILE A 176 -4.17 23.34 -6.33
C ILE A 176 -4.05 22.11 -5.44
N GLN A 177 -4.98 22.00 -4.50
CA GLN A 177 -5.00 20.92 -3.49
C GLN A 177 -5.94 19.80 -3.89
N GLY A 178 -5.69 18.60 -3.35
CA GLY A 178 -6.59 17.48 -3.43
C GLY A 178 -7.81 17.62 -2.50
N LEU A 179 -8.44 16.51 -2.17
CA LEU A 179 -9.57 16.47 -1.23
C LEU A 179 -9.11 16.91 0.16
N MET A 180 -9.75 17.92 0.69
CA MET A 180 -9.39 18.54 1.98
C MET A 180 -9.53 17.57 3.15
N GLY A 181 -8.55 17.59 4.04
CA GLY A 181 -8.54 16.77 5.26
C GLY A 181 -8.09 15.33 5.08
N THR A 182 -7.69 14.92 3.87
CA THR A 182 -7.01 13.64 3.67
C THR A 182 -5.55 13.74 4.11
N ASP A 183 -4.94 12.63 4.51
CA ASP A 183 -3.51 12.55 4.85
C ASP A 183 -2.62 13.06 3.71
N ALA A 184 -2.97 12.73 2.46
CA ALA A 184 -2.27 13.19 1.27
C ALA A 184 -2.32 14.73 1.10
N GLN A 185 -3.48 15.34 1.34
CA GLN A 185 -3.60 16.80 1.25
C GLN A 185 -2.83 17.47 2.41
N VAL A 186 -3.03 17.03 3.64
CA VAL A 186 -2.38 17.61 4.82
C VAL A 186 -0.87 17.44 4.75
N GLY A 187 -0.38 16.23 4.45
CA GLY A 187 1.04 15.93 4.38
C GLY A 187 1.78 16.73 3.31
N ARG A 188 1.25 16.75 2.09
CA ARG A 188 1.88 17.48 0.97
C ARG A 188 1.83 18.99 1.14
N THR A 189 0.78 19.52 1.78
CA THR A 189 0.63 20.98 1.99
C THR A 189 1.52 21.50 3.10
N GLY A 190 1.76 20.72 4.17
CA GLY A 190 2.43 21.17 5.39
C GLY A 190 3.76 21.87 5.16
N ALA A 191 4.64 21.28 4.37
CA ALA A 191 5.95 21.88 4.09
C ALA A 191 5.85 23.23 3.34
N LEU A 192 4.89 23.38 2.45
CA LEU A 192 4.67 24.63 1.72
C LEU A 192 4.06 25.70 2.63
N ASP A 193 3.12 25.34 3.49
CA ASP A 193 2.52 26.27 4.47
C ASP A 193 3.59 26.78 5.45
N GLU A 194 4.45 25.89 5.96
CA GLU A 194 5.59 26.28 6.82
C GLU A 194 6.54 27.22 6.10
N LYS A 195 6.86 26.94 4.84
CA LYS A 195 7.77 27.75 4.04
C LYS A 195 7.19 29.15 3.79
N VAL A 196 5.93 29.26 3.40
CA VAL A 196 5.23 30.55 3.20
C VAL A 196 5.13 31.33 4.51
N ALA A 197 4.91 30.66 5.64
CA ALA A 197 4.86 31.32 6.95
C ALA A 197 6.23 31.84 7.43
N ALA A 198 7.31 31.15 7.07
CA ALA A 198 8.66 31.45 7.55
C ALA A 198 9.42 32.50 6.69
N GLU A 199 9.16 32.57 5.39
CA GLU A 199 9.93 33.36 4.44
C GLU A 199 9.08 34.41 3.72
N GLY A 200 9.46 35.69 3.87
CA GLY A 200 8.68 36.82 3.36
C GLY A 200 8.65 36.98 1.83
N ASN A 201 9.41 36.19 1.09
CA ASN A 201 9.41 36.15 -0.38
C ASN A 201 8.64 34.95 -0.96
N TRP A 202 7.95 34.15 -0.13
CA TRP A 202 7.05 33.09 -0.54
C TRP A 202 5.61 33.50 -0.28
N ASN A 203 4.81 33.56 -1.34
CA ASN A 203 3.46 34.09 -1.25
C ASN A 203 2.45 33.15 -1.95
N TYR A 204 1.31 32.87 -1.32
CA TYR A 204 0.18 32.30 -2.02
C TYR A 204 -0.52 33.36 -2.87
N VAL A 205 -0.55 33.18 -4.17
CA VAL A 205 -1.44 33.92 -5.07
C VAL A 205 -2.87 33.43 -4.92
N THR A 206 -3.00 32.11 -4.90
CA THR A 206 -4.25 31.41 -4.61
C THR A 206 -3.98 30.02 -4.05
N GLN A 207 -4.89 29.53 -3.25
CA GLN A 207 -4.90 28.18 -2.71
C GLN A 207 -6.33 27.66 -2.78
N GLN A 208 -6.57 26.63 -3.57
CA GLN A 208 -7.90 26.08 -3.81
C GLN A 208 -7.85 24.57 -3.87
N THR A 209 -8.97 23.92 -3.49
CA THR A 209 -9.09 22.48 -3.69
C THR A 209 -9.76 22.16 -5.02
N ALA A 210 -9.22 21.17 -5.72
CA ALA A 210 -9.86 20.53 -6.86
C ALA A 210 -10.44 19.14 -6.50
N SER A 211 -10.29 18.70 -5.24
CA SER A 211 -10.85 17.43 -4.74
C SER A 211 -10.50 16.20 -5.59
N TRP A 212 -9.32 16.19 -6.22
CA TRP A 212 -8.81 15.20 -7.19
C TRP A 212 -9.54 15.17 -8.55
N ASP A 213 -10.40 16.15 -8.82
CA ASP A 213 -11.15 16.28 -10.07
C ASP A 213 -10.43 17.19 -11.05
N GLU A 214 -10.12 16.67 -12.25
CA GLU A 214 -9.36 17.40 -13.29
C GLU A 214 -10.14 18.56 -13.89
N GLU A 215 -11.48 18.48 -13.92
CA GLU A 215 -12.33 19.56 -14.48
C GLU A 215 -12.44 20.73 -13.50
N THR A 216 -12.26 20.46 -12.20
CA THR A 216 -12.29 21.46 -11.15
C THR A 216 -10.95 22.18 -10.97
N ALA A 217 -9.84 21.53 -11.36
CA ALA A 217 -8.48 22.07 -11.26
C ALA A 217 -8.23 23.14 -12.35
#